data_d71b693940fdd48d732029359abd233b
#
_entry.id   d71b693940fdd48d732029359abd233b
#
_cell.length_a   1.000
_cell.length_b   1.000
_cell.length_c   1.000
_cell.angle_alpha   90.00
_cell.angle_beta   90.00
_cell.angle_gamma   90.00
#
_symmetry.space_group_name_H-M   'P 1'
#
loop_
_entity.id
_entity.type
_entity.pdbx_description
1 polymer ?
#
loop_
_entity_poly.entity_id
_entity_poly.type
_entity_poly.pdbx_seq_one_letter_code
_entity_poly.pdbx_strand_id
1 'polypeptide(L)'
;MSRPRRVCCIGDVHGYISKLQNLWKNLETHIGPSDFNSAIIIFLGDYCDRGPNTREVIDFLISLPTKYPNQKHVFLSGNHDLGFAAFVGVLPEPGGGLGFKEGWKQYEQNEEREGWFKGDGYEKMHLQGRRWGGKITVKFNAAKGTEYKGSIYDAAPTFESYGVAHGSADLVKAVPDHHKKFLADMLWVHEEDEVCVETNDGIKHCKLIAVHAGLERGKKVGEQLELLKAKDTRVPKVEALSGRKNVWDIPEELTEKPTIVVSGHHGKLHIDGLRLIIDENGGLESNPVAAIVLPSMKIVRDIDNLVK
;
A
#
# COMPACT_ATOMS: atom_id res chain seq x y z
N MET A 1 -7.31 -3.62 -34.67
CA MET A 1 -7.43 -3.91 -33.22
C MET A 1 -7.04 -2.67 -32.44
N SER A 2 -7.86 -2.22 -31.51
CA SER A 2 -7.48 -1.11 -30.60
C SER A 2 -6.27 -1.52 -29.78
N ARG A 3 -5.36 -0.57 -29.53
CA ARG A 3 -4.21 -0.83 -28.64
C ARG A 3 -4.71 -1.20 -27.23
N PRO A 4 -4.10 -2.20 -26.57
CA PRO A 4 -4.47 -2.52 -25.20
C PRO A 4 -4.26 -1.30 -24.29
N ARG A 5 -5.21 -1.08 -23.37
CA ARG A 5 -5.12 -0.02 -22.37
C ARG A 5 -3.86 -0.23 -21.51
N ARG A 6 -3.12 0.87 -21.25
CA ARG A 6 -1.95 0.80 -20.36
C ARG A 6 -2.40 0.64 -18.91
N VAL A 7 -1.71 -0.24 -18.19
CA VAL A 7 -1.89 -0.42 -16.75
C VAL A 7 -0.55 -0.15 -16.07
N CYS A 8 -0.54 0.76 -15.09
CA CYS A 8 0.65 1.10 -14.32
C CYS A 8 0.39 0.71 -12.87
N CYS A 9 1.27 -0.10 -12.29
CA CYS A 9 1.22 -0.41 -10.86
C CYS A 9 2.42 0.26 -10.17
N ILE A 10 2.13 1.15 -9.21
CA ILE A 10 3.11 1.97 -8.50
C ILE A 10 3.32 1.36 -7.11
N GLY A 11 4.57 1.10 -6.74
CA GLY A 11 4.96 0.55 -5.45
C GLY A 11 4.91 1.56 -4.30
N ASP A 12 5.49 1.17 -3.17
CA ASP A 12 5.47 1.90 -1.91
C ASP A 12 6.10 3.30 -2.03
N VAL A 13 5.44 4.32 -1.47
CA VAL A 13 5.83 5.74 -1.58
C VAL A 13 6.40 6.30 -0.28
N HIS A 14 5.80 5.94 0.85
CA HIS A 14 6.25 6.29 2.20
C HIS A 14 6.59 7.77 2.42
N GLY A 15 5.67 8.68 2.13
CA GLY A 15 5.83 10.11 2.44
C GLY A 15 6.87 10.84 1.60
N TYR A 16 7.39 10.28 0.50
CA TYR A 16 8.35 10.95 -0.38
C TYR A 16 7.67 11.57 -1.59
N ILE A 17 7.05 12.74 -1.43
CA ILE A 17 6.30 13.45 -2.49
C ILE A 17 7.16 13.74 -3.73
N SER A 18 8.42 14.14 -3.57
CA SER A 18 9.31 14.45 -4.69
C SER A 18 9.59 13.23 -5.56
N LYS A 19 9.81 12.06 -4.94
CA LYS A 19 9.97 10.80 -5.68
C LYS A 19 8.71 10.45 -6.47
N LEU A 20 7.52 10.54 -5.81
CA LEU A 20 6.25 10.28 -6.47
C LEU A 20 6.02 11.21 -7.66
N GLN A 21 6.29 12.50 -7.52
CA GLN A 21 6.15 13.48 -8.61
C GLN A 21 7.12 13.23 -9.76
N ASN A 22 8.36 12.82 -9.48
CA ASN A 22 9.34 12.47 -10.50
C ASN A 22 8.94 11.18 -11.23
N LEU A 23 8.52 10.15 -10.49
CA LEU A 23 8.00 8.93 -11.08
C LEU A 23 6.79 9.19 -11.98
N TRP A 24 5.87 10.08 -11.56
CA TRP A 24 4.70 10.47 -12.33
C TRP A 24 5.07 11.07 -13.68
N LYS A 25 6.03 12.02 -13.70
CA LYS A 25 6.57 12.62 -14.92
C LYS A 25 7.26 11.59 -15.81
N ASN A 26 8.04 10.68 -15.21
CA ASN A 26 8.73 9.64 -15.95
C ASN A 26 7.75 8.64 -16.58
N LEU A 27 6.66 8.30 -15.89
CA LEU A 27 5.58 7.46 -16.45
C LEU A 27 4.90 8.15 -17.65
N GLU A 28 4.52 9.42 -17.51
CA GLU A 28 3.91 10.19 -18.60
C GLU A 28 4.84 10.27 -19.82
N THR A 29 6.12 10.54 -19.60
CA THR A 29 7.13 10.58 -20.66
C THR A 29 7.33 9.22 -21.33
N HIS A 30 7.38 8.15 -20.53
CA HIS A 30 7.60 6.80 -21.04
C HIS A 30 6.43 6.26 -21.86
N ILE A 31 5.20 6.49 -21.39
CA ILE A 31 3.97 5.97 -21.99
C ILE A 31 3.53 6.84 -23.17
N GLY A 32 3.82 8.13 -23.09
CA GLY A 32 3.32 9.18 -23.98
C GLY A 32 1.97 9.74 -23.51
N PRO A 33 1.75 11.07 -23.70
CA PRO A 33 0.60 11.78 -23.08
C PRO A 33 -0.77 11.19 -23.41
N SER A 34 -0.97 10.72 -24.64
CA SER A 34 -2.26 10.19 -25.09
C SER A 34 -2.63 8.89 -24.34
N ASP A 35 -1.70 7.91 -24.31
CA ASP A 35 -1.90 6.62 -23.66
C ASP A 35 -1.93 6.80 -22.14
N PHE A 36 -1.10 7.72 -21.60
CA PHE A 36 -1.07 8.05 -20.18
C PHE A 36 -2.39 8.63 -19.68
N ASN A 37 -3.00 9.55 -20.44
CA ASN A 37 -4.28 10.17 -20.09
C ASN A 37 -5.46 9.20 -20.06
N SER A 38 -5.32 8.00 -20.61
CA SER A 38 -6.37 6.96 -20.58
C SER A 38 -5.96 5.71 -19.79
N ALA A 39 -4.80 5.73 -19.12
CA ALA A 39 -4.25 4.59 -18.40
C ALA A 39 -5.09 4.21 -17.18
N ILE A 40 -4.89 2.98 -16.70
CA ILE A 40 -5.27 2.54 -15.37
C ILE A 40 -4.04 2.68 -14.48
N ILE A 41 -4.15 3.45 -13.42
CA ILE A 41 -3.06 3.66 -12.46
C ILE A 41 -3.45 3.04 -11.13
N ILE A 42 -2.72 2.02 -10.72
CA ILE A 42 -2.93 1.26 -9.48
C ILE A 42 -1.78 1.58 -8.54
N PHE A 43 -2.09 2.23 -7.43
CA PHE A 43 -1.15 2.44 -6.34
C PHE A 43 -1.26 1.29 -5.36
N LEU A 44 -0.13 0.67 -5.02
CA LEU A 44 -0.10 -0.59 -4.26
C LEU A 44 -0.11 -0.42 -2.74
N GLY A 45 -0.20 0.83 -2.23
CA GLY A 45 -0.27 1.14 -0.80
C GLY A 45 1.03 1.69 -0.23
N ASP A 46 1.04 1.84 1.09
CA ASP A 46 2.12 2.40 1.90
C ASP A 46 2.50 3.82 1.47
N TYR A 47 1.54 4.76 1.61
CA TYR A 47 1.73 6.18 1.27
C TYR A 47 2.35 6.98 2.41
N CYS A 48 2.13 6.56 3.65
CA CYS A 48 2.56 7.24 4.86
C CYS A 48 3.84 6.65 5.46
N ASP A 49 4.34 7.32 6.50
CA ASP A 49 5.50 6.94 7.32
C ASP A 49 6.86 7.07 6.61
N ARG A 50 7.93 7.00 7.39
CA ARG A 50 9.34 7.04 6.97
C ARG A 50 9.79 8.36 6.35
N GLY A 51 9.16 8.81 5.29
CA GLY A 51 9.42 10.09 4.62
C GLY A 51 8.64 11.25 5.24
N PRO A 52 9.08 12.50 5.00
CA PRO A 52 8.59 13.68 5.74
C PRO A 52 7.26 14.26 5.24
N ASN A 53 6.75 13.84 4.09
CA ASN A 53 5.68 14.55 3.38
C ASN A 53 4.40 13.71 3.22
N THR A 54 3.99 12.94 4.24
CA THR A 54 2.76 12.13 4.16
C THR A 54 1.55 12.96 3.76
N ARG A 55 1.38 14.14 4.34
CA ARG A 55 0.27 15.03 4.03
C ARG A 55 0.24 15.40 2.56
N GLU A 56 1.36 15.85 2.00
CA GLU A 56 1.48 16.26 0.60
C GLU A 56 1.32 15.08 -0.38
N VAL A 57 1.76 13.88 0.01
CA VAL A 57 1.50 12.67 -0.78
C VAL A 57 0.00 12.41 -0.88
N ILE A 58 -0.73 12.45 0.23
CA ILE A 58 -2.19 12.24 0.23
C ILE A 58 -2.90 13.34 -0.56
N ASP A 59 -2.52 14.62 -0.39
CA ASP A 59 -3.04 15.75 -1.19
C ASP A 59 -2.83 15.52 -2.69
N PHE A 60 -1.64 15.06 -3.09
CA PHE A 60 -1.34 14.73 -4.48
C PHE A 60 -2.25 13.63 -5.01
N LEU A 61 -2.39 12.50 -4.29
CA LEU A 61 -3.22 11.37 -4.69
C LEU A 61 -4.70 11.76 -4.83
N ILE A 62 -5.24 12.51 -3.89
CA ILE A 62 -6.62 13.04 -3.92
C ILE A 62 -6.84 13.94 -5.15
N SER A 63 -5.81 14.67 -5.58
CA SER A 63 -5.92 15.59 -6.73
C SER A 63 -5.98 14.88 -8.08
N LEU A 64 -5.49 13.65 -8.20
CA LEU A 64 -5.32 12.95 -9.47
C LEU A 64 -6.61 12.75 -10.26
N PRO A 65 -7.74 12.29 -9.67
CA PRO A 65 -8.98 12.11 -10.43
C PRO A 65 -9.52 13.39 -11.06
N THR A 66 -9.26 14.54 -10.44
CA THR A 66 -9.64 15.84 -11.00
C THR A 66 -8.67 16.30 -12.09
N LYS A 67 -7.38 16.08 -11.91
CA LYS A 67 -6.34 16.48 -12.88
C LYS A 67 -6.32 15.60 -14.12
N TYR A 68 -6.64 14.31 -13.97
CA TYR A 68 -6.62 13.30 -15.02
C TYR A 68 -7.95 12.55 -15.09
N PRO A 69 -9.05 13.20 -15.51
CA PRO A 69 -10.41 12.66 -15.41
C PRO A 69 -10.66 11.43 -16.30
N ASN A 70 -9.82 11.18 -17.28
CA ASN A 70 -9.94 10.01 -18.16
C ASN A 70 -9.11 8.80 -17.68
N GLN A 71 -8.23 9.00 -16.69
CA GLN A 71 -7.53 7.90 -16.05
C GLN A 71 -8.45 7.18 -15.05
N LYS A 72 -8.26 5.88 -14.90
CA LYS A 72 -8.82 5.13 -13.76
C LYS A 72 -7.76 5.07 -12.67
N HIS A 73 -8.04 5.63 -11.50
CA HIS A 73 -7.16 5.59 -10.36
C HIS A 73 -7.67 4.57 -9.33
N VAL A 74 -6.78 3.71 -8.87
CA VAL A 74 -7.02 2.72 -7.84
C VAL A 74 -6.01 2.93 -6.72
N PHE A 75 -6.49 3.14 -5.49
CA PHE A 75 -5.65 3.35 -4.32
C PHE A 75 -5.84 2.17 -3.37
N LEU A 76 -4.81 1.32 -3.25
CA LEU A 76 -4.81 0.24 -2.27
C LEU A 76 -4.29 0.73 -0.93
N SER A 77 -4.75 0.12 0.15
CA SER A 77 -4.18 0.30 1.49
C SER A 77 -3.00 -0.65 1.66
N GLY A 78 -1.88 -0.13 2.13
CA GLY A 78 -0.81 -0.95 2.69
C GLY A 78 -0.98 -1.17 4.20
N ASN A 79 -0.03 -1.86 4.82
CA ASN A 79 -0.08 -2.07 6.27
C ASN A 79 0.20 -0.78 7.07
N HIS A 80 0.96 0.15 6.53
CA HIS A 80 1.18 1.47 7.13
C HIS A 80 -0.10 2.31 7.07
N ASP A 81 -0.75 2.35 5.93
CA ASP A 81 -2.01 3.09 5.75
C ASP A 81 -3.14 2.50 6.60
N LEU A 82 -3.19 1.16 6.74
CA LEU A 82 -4.13 0.47 7.64
C LEU A 82 -3.91 0.93 9.10
N GLY A 83 -2.66 1.01 9.54
CA GLY A 83 -2.31 1.51 10.87
C GLY A 83 -2.74 2.96 11.07
N PHE A 84 -2.46 3.83 10.10
CA PHE A 84 -2.85 5.23 10.13
C PHE A 84 -4.37 5.39 10.12
N ALA A 85 -5.10 4.71 9.23
CA ALA A 85 -6.57 4.71 9.17
C ALA A 85 -7.20 4.23 10.48
N ALA A 86 -6.62 3.18 11.09
CA ALA A 86 -7.03 2.67 12.39
C ALA A 86 -6.83 3.71 13.51
N PHE A 87 -5.70 4.42 13.51
CA PHE A 87 -5.40 5.43 14.52
C PHE A 87 -6.35 6.63 14.44
N VAL A 88 -6.67 7.09 13.24
CA VAL A 88 -7.61 8.21 13.06
C VAL A 88 -9.08 7.79 13.09
N GLY A 89 -9.37 6.51 13.32
CA GLY A 89 -10.72 6.00 13.58
C GLY A 89 -11.62 5.92 12.34
N VAL A 90 -11.04 5.65 11.15
CA VAL A 90 -11.83 5.59 9.89
C VAL A 90 -11.94 4.18 9.31
N LEU A 91 -11.47 3.16 10.01
CA LEU A 91 -11.73 1.78 9.62
C LEU A 91 -13.21 1.43 9.81
N PRO A 92 -13.78 0.58 8.94
CA PRO A 92 -15.14 0.09 9.15
C PRO A 92 -15.24 -0.66 10.49
N GLU A 93 -16.34 -0.43 11.22
CA GLU A 93 -16.60 -1.18 12.44
C GLU A 93 -16.79 -2.66 12.10
N PRO A 94 -16.24 -3.58 12.93
CA PRO A 94 -16.42 -4.99 12.70
C PRO A 94 -17.90 -5.36 12.86
N GLY A 95 -18.48 -5.90 11.79
CA GLY A 95 -19.84 -6.40 11.83
C GLY A 95 -20.04 -7.54 12.83
N GLY A 96 -21.16 -7.55 13.55
CA GLY A 96 -21.62 -8.71 14.33
C GLY A 96 -21.22 -8.80 15.78
N GLY A 97 -20.61 -7.80 16.40
CA GLY A 97 -20.44 -7.70 17.87
C GLY A 97 -19.63 -8.83 18.55
N LEU A 98 -19.04 -9.73 17.81
CA LEU A 98 -18.20 -10.81 18.32
C LEU A 98 -16.74 -10.35 18.37
N GLY A 99 -16.27 -10.15 19.59
CA GLY A 99 -14.93 -9.63 19.83
C GLY A 99 -13.80 -10.61 19.46
N PHE A 100 -12.74 -10.03 18.97
CA PHE A 100 -11.45 -10.55 18.56
C PHE A 100 -10.56 -11.16 19.64
N LYS A 101 -11.08 -11.59 20.76
CA LYS A 101 -10.33 -11.79 22.01
C LYS A 101 -9.19 -12.79 21.94
N GLU A 102 -9.21 -13.81 21.09
CA GLU A 102 -8.16 -14.84 21.10
C GLU A 102 -6.95 -14.50 20.21
N GLY A 103 -7.18 -14.07 19.00
CA GLY A 103 -6.09 -13.65 18.09
C GLY A 103 -5.36 -12.39 18.56
N TRP A 104 -6.04 -11.53 19.32
CA TRP A 104 -5.47 -10.29 19.84
C TRP A 104 -4.53 -10.52 21.02
N LYS A 105 -4.80 -11.49 21.87
CA LYS A 105 -3.90 -11.84 23.01
C LYS A 105 -2.48 -12.15 22.55
N GLN A 106 -2.32 -12.82 21.44
CA GLN A 106 -0.99 -13.12 20.89
C GLN A 106 -0.23 -11.85 20.48
N TYR A 107 -0.94 -10.82 20.00
CA TYR A 107 -0.34 -9.52 19.66
C TYR A 107 -0.12 -8.63 20.88
N GLU A 108 -1.01 -8.66 21.86
CA GLU A 108 -0.88 -7.90 23.11
C GLU A 108 0.39 -8.24 23.90
N GLN A 109 0.95 -9.45 23.73
CA GLN A 109 2.25 -9.82 24.30
C GLN A 109 3.41 -8.95 23.79
N ASN A 110 3.24 -8.29 22.65
CA ASN A 110 4.24 -7.37 22.10
C ASN A 110 4.01 -5.91 22.50
N GLU A 111 2.90 -5.61 23.17
CA GLU A 111 2.47 -4.24 23.46
C GLU A 111 3.53 -3.40 24.18
N GLU A 112 4.13 -3.95 25.23
CA GLU A 112 5.18 -3.24 25.99
C GLU A 112 6.45 -3.09 25.16
N ARG A 113 6.88 -4.16 24.49
CA ARG A 113 8.11 -4.16 23.68
C ARG A 113 8.04 -3.17 22.53
N GLU A 114 6.90 -3.07 21.88
CA GLU A 114 6.66 -2.21 20.73
C GLU A 114 6.14 -0.82 21.16
N GLY A 115 5.86 -0.61 22.45
CA GLY A 115 5.42 0.66 23.00
C GLY A 115 4.12 1.17 22.43
N TRP A 116 3.08 0.31 22.34
CA TRP A 116 1.82 0.67 21.71
C TRP A 116 1.15 1.89 22.36
N PHE A 117 0.39 2.64 21.54
CA PHE A 117 -0.33 3.81 21.99
C PHE A 117 -1.35 3.48 23.09
N LYS A 118 -1.30 4.25 24.20
CA LYS A 118 -2.20 4.16 25.36
C LYS A 118 -2.80 5.53 25.75
N GLY A 119 -2.80 6.48 24.80
CA GLY A 119 -3.42 7.80 25.02
C GLY A 119 -4.94 7.77 24.86
N ASP A 120 -5.56 8.94 24.90
CA ASP A 120 -7.02 9.09 24.85
C ASP A 120 -7.64 8.33 23.66
N GLY A 121 -8.66 7.53 23.95
CA GLY A 121 -9.44 6.78 22.97
C GLY A 121 -8.85 5.44 22.54
N TYR A 122 -7.68 5.02 23.05
CA TYR A 122 -6.99 3.79 22.61
C TYR A 122 -7.83 2.52 22.79
N GLU A 123 -8.71 2.47 23.81
CA GLU A 123 -9.55 1.30 24.13
C GLU A 123 -10.55 0.96 23.01
N LYS A 124 -10.96 1.96 22.25
CA LYS A 124 -11.87 1.81 21.10
C LYS A 124 -11.13 1.71 19.77
N MET A 125 -9.81 1.88 19.79
CA MET A 125 -8.97 1.87 18.60
C MET A 125 -8.64 0.45 18.18
N HIS A 126 -8.72 0.17 16.88
CA HIS A 126 -8.23 -1.09 16.33
C HIS A 126 -6.75 -1.28 16.70
N LEU A 127 -6.37 -2.51 17.00
CA LEU A 127 -5.04 -2.88 17.44
C LEU A 127 -3.90 -2.35 16.55
N GLN A 128 -4.07 -2.36 15.23
CA GLN A 128 -3.05 -1.82 14.32
C GLN A 128 -2.85 -0.32 14.47
N GLY A 129 -3.89 0.44 14.82
CA GLY A 129 -3.76 1.87 15.16
C GLY A 129 -2.97 2.11 16.43
N ARG A 130 -3.24 1.33 17.49
CA ARG A 130 -2.48 1.39 18.74
C ARG A 130 -1.00 1.08 18.50
N ARG A 131 -0.73 0.07 17.70
CA ARG A 131 0.61 -0.38 17.32
C ARG A 131 1.33 0.67 16.46
N TRP A 132 0.62 1.28 15.52
CA TRP A 132 1.16 2.29 14.61
C TRP A 132 1.52 3.60 15.33
N GLY A 133 0.61 4.11 16.17
CA GLY A 133 0.80 5.36 16.92
C GLY A 133 1.69 5.22 18.15
N GLY A 134 2.15 4.01 18.45
CA GLY A 134 2.99 3.73 19.62
C GLY A 134 4.38 4.34 19.57
N LYS A 135 5.07 4.33 20.70
CA LYS A 135 6.45 4.83 20.84
C LYS A 135 7.39 3.69 21.20
N ILE A 136 8.21 3.26 20.23
CA ILE A 136 9.15 2.17 20.46
C ILE A 136 10.33 2.63 21.35
N THR A 137 10.68 1.79 22.32
CA THR A 137 11.83 2.06 23.22
C THR A 137 13.16 1.60 22.62
N VAL A 138 13.12 0.60 21.74
CA VAL A 138 14.30 0.09 21.01
C VAL A 138 14.58 1.00 19.83
N LYS A 139 15.74 1.65 19.82
CA LYS A 139 16.08 2.61 18.76
C LYS A 139 16.47 1.96 17.45
N PHE A 140 17.22 0.85 17.46
CA PHE A 140 17.80 0.25 16.26
C PHE A 140 16.92 -0.84 15.68
N ASN A 141 16.65 -0.75 14.39
CA ASN A 141 15.96 -1.75 13.58
C ASN A 141 16.98 -2.64 12.86
N ALA A 142 17.26 -3.81 13.41
CA ALA A 142 18.25 -4.73 12.84
C ALA A 142 17.89 -5.22 11.43
N ALA A 143 16.60 -5.34 11.12
CA ALA A 143 16.14 -5.81 9.80
C ALA A 143 16.40 -4.79 8.68
N LYS A 144 16.39 -3.49 9.01
CA LYS A 144 16.64 -2.39 8.07
C LYS A 144 18.08 -1.86 8.14
N GLY A 145 18.83 -2.19 9.20
CA GLY A 145 20.15 -1.60 9.45
C GLY A 145 20.09 -0.11 9.82
N THR A 146 18.93 0.41 10.25
CA THR A 146 18.68 1.83 10.53
C THR A 146 18.00 2.03 11.87
N GLU A 147 17.91 3.27 12.35
CA GLU A 147 17.11 3.59 13.52
C GLU A 147 15.62 3.64 13.19
N TYR A 148 14.78 3.32 14.18
CA TYR A 148 13.35 3.56 14.10
C TYR A 148 13.03 5.05 14.18
N LYS A 149 12.07 5.52 13.39
CA LYS A 149 11.49 6.85 13.48
C LYS A 149 10.21 6.83 14.32
N GLY A 150 10.38 6.71 15.62
CA GLY A 150 9.32 6.82 16.63
C GLY A 150 8.58 5.53 16.93
N SER A 151 8.14 4.76 15.95
CA SER A 151 7.44 3.49 16.11
C SER A 151 8.06 2.38 15.25
N ILE A 152 7.57 1.14 15.38
CA ILE A 152 7.96 0.04 14.49
C ILE A 152 7.56 0.28 13.02
N TYR A 153 6.62 1.19 12.77
CA TYR A 153 6.21 1.65 11.45
C TYR A 153 7.02 2.86 10.95
N ASP A 154 7.89 3.44 11.80
CA ASP A 154 8.55 4.71 11.52
C ASP A 154 7.54 5.86 11.29
N ALA A 155 6.49 5.93 12.13
CA ALA A 155 5.34 6.81 11.96
C ALA A 155 5.56 8.26 12.40
N ALA A 156 6.65 8.58 13.10
CA ALA A 156 6.91 9.95 13.59
C ALA A 156 6.81 11.01 12.47
N PRO A 157 7.39 10.81 11.26
CA PRO A 157 7.27 11.78 10.18
C PRO A 157 5.83 12.03 9.71
N THR A 158 4.96 11.02 9.81
CA THR A 158 3.53 11.22 9.52
C THR A 158 2.89 12.18 10.50
N PHE A 159 3.08 11.99 11.82
CA PHE A 159 2.59 12.92 12.82
C PHE A 159 3.12 14.35 12.58
N GLU A 160 4.42 14.47 12.33
CA GLU A 160 5.09 15.76 12.05
C GLU A 160 4.53 16.45 10.81
N SER A 161 4.19 15.70 9.75
CA SER A 161 3.59 16.25 8.52
C SER A 161 2.21 16.90 8.74
N TYR A 162 1.51 16.50 9.82
CA TYR A 162 0.26 17.12 10.27
C TYR A 162 0.47 18.13 11.42
N GLY A 163 1.72 18.46 11.78
CA GLY A 163 2.05 19.43 12.82
C GLY A 163 1.80 18.93 14.24
N VAL A 164 1.80 17.63 14.46
CA VAL A 164 1.48 17.00 15.75
C VAL A 164 2.67 16.16 16.23
N ALA A 165 2.93 16.19 17.54
CA ALA A 165 3.96 15.36 18.14
C ALA A 165 3.61 13.88 18.02
N HIS A 166 4.60 13.03 17.70
CA HIS A 166 4.42 11.59 17.60
C HIS A 166 3.76 11.00 18.86
N GLY A 167 2.77 10.16 18.67
CA GLY A 167 2.01 9.52 19.74
C GLY A 167 1.05 10.46 20.47
N SER A 168 0.61 11.57 19.85
CA SER A 168 -0.47 12.42 20.37
C SER A 168 -1.81 12.03 19.76
N ALA A 169 -2.85 11.94 20.61
CA ALA A 169 -4.24 11.77 20.17
C ALA A 169 -4.76 12.94 19.31
N ASP A 170 -4.09 14.11 19.37
CA ASP A 170 -4.48 15.28 18.58
C ASP A 170 -4.35 15.06 17.09
N LEU A 171 -3.60 14.05 16.63
CA LEU A 171 -3.54 13.68 15.22
C LEU A 171 -4.93 13.40 14.64
N VAL A 172 -5.83 12.80 15.42
CA VAL A 172 -7.22 12.55 15.01
C VAL A 172 -7.93 13.83 14.59
N LYS A 173 -7.64 14.95 15.25
CA LYS A 173 -8.21 16.27 14.92
C LYS A 173 -7.42 17.00 13.84
N ALA A 174 -6.10 16.78 13.77
CA ALA A 174 -5.22 17.45 12.83
C ALA A 174 -5.35 16.93 11.39
N VAL A 175 -5.72 15.65 11.22
CA VAL A 175 -5.96 15.06 9.89
C VAL A 175 -7.29 15.60 9.32
N PRO A 176 -7.25 16.28 8.14
CA PRO A 176 -8.44 16.85 7.52
C PRO A 176 -9.46 15.78 7.11
N ASP A 177 -10.75 16.14 7.05
CA ASP A 177 -11.81 15.19 6.73
C ASP A 177 -11.68 14.57 5.32
N HIS A 178 -11.17 15.31 4.34
CA HIS A 178 -10.93 14.77 3.00
C HIS A 178 -9.79 13.74 2.99
N HIS A 179 -8.78 13.85 3.86
CA HIS A 179 -7.75 12.82 4.06
C HIS A 179 -8.32 11.60 4.76
N LYS A 180 -9.14 11.81 5.81
CA LYS A 180 -9.85 10.71 6.48
C LYS A 180 -10.74 9.95 5.51
N LYS A 181 -11.46 10.68 4.65
CA LYS A 181 -12.26 10.05 3.60
C LYS A 181 -11.41 9.24 2.63
N PHE A 182 -10.28 9.79 2.18
CA PHE A 182 -9.35 9.07 1.30
C PHE A 182 -8.85 7.77 1.96
N LEU A 183 -8.43 7.82 3.23
CA LEU A 183 -8.01 6.64 4.00
C LEU A 183 -9.13 5.60 4.14
N ALA A 184 -10.36 6.04 4.40
CA ALA A 184 -11.53 5.17 4.51
C ALA A 184 -11.89 4.49 3.16
N ASP A 185 -11.72 5.21 2.06
CA ASP A 185 -12.08 4.76 0.71
C ASP A 185 -11.05 3.82 0.08
N MET A 186 -9.80 3.77 0.58
CA MET A 186 -8.76 2.87 0.05
C MET A 186 -9.26 1.43 -0.02
N LEU A 187 -8.97 0.75 -1.12
CA LEU A 187 -9.30 -0.66 -1.31
C LEU A 187 -8.22 -1.56 -0.66
N TRP A 188 -8.59 -2.77 -0.26
CA TRP A 188 -7.62 -3.76 0.21
C TRP A 188 -7.22 -4.75 -0.88
N VAL A 189 -7.99 -4.83 -1.95
CA VAL A 189 -7.71 -5.60 -3.16
C VAL A 189 -8.42 -4.95 -4.34
N HIS A 190 -7.84 -5.09 -5.53
CA HIS A 190 -8.45 -4.69 -6.79
C HIS A 190 -8.24 -5.78 -7.84
N GLU A 191 -9.26 -6.01 -8.66
CA GLU A 191 -9.23 -6.96 -9.78
C GLU A 191 -9.47 -6.21 -11.10
N GLU A 192 -8.73 -6.60 -12.14
CA GLU A 192 -8.91 -6.13 -13.51
C GLU A 192 -8.93 -7.34 -14.43
N ASP A 193 -10.01 -7.54 -15.19
CA ASP A 193 -10.25 -8.79 -15.92
C ASP A 193 -9.50 -8.89 -17.25
N GLU A 194 -9.20 -7.78 -17.91
CA GLU A 194 -8.59 -7.77 -19.23
C GLU A 194 -7.30 -6.95 -19.28
N VAL A 195 -6.23 -7.49 -18.70
CA VAL A 195 -4.91 -6.90 -18.77
C VAL A 195 -4.04 -7.66 -19.74
N CYS A 196 -3.29 -6.94 -20.55
CA CYS A 196 -2.37 -7.54 -21.50
C CYS A 196 -0.94 -7.55 -20.99
N VAL A 197 -0.19 -8.60 -21.31
CA VAL A 197 1.26 -8.73 -21.09
C VAL A 197 1.93 -9.11 -22.41
N GLU A 198 3.02 -8.41 -22.73
CA GLU A 198 3.90 -8.78 -23.84
C GLU A 198 4.79 -9.94 -23.40
N THR A 199 4.77 -11.02 -24.22
CA THR A 199 5.64 -12.19 -24.04
C THR A 199 6.41 -12.45 -25.34
N ASN A 200 7.37 -13.36 -25.32
CA ASN A 200 8.11 -13.77 -26.52
C ASN A 200 7.20 -14.35 -27.59
N ASP A 201 6.04 -14.92 -27.20
CA ASP A 201 5.07 -15.54 -28.09
C ASP A 201 3.96 -14.58 -28.54
N GLY A 202 4.04 -13.30 -28.14
CA GLY A 202 3.03 -12.28 -28.44
C GLY A 202 2.31 -11.74 -27.22
N ILE A 203 1.13 -11.14 -27.44
CA ILE A 203 0.33 -10.55 -26.36
C ILE A 203 -0.52 -11.62 -25.69
N LYS A 204 -0.39 -11.75 -24.37
CA LYS A 204 -1.19 -12.63 -23.53
C LYS A 204 -2.22 -11.81 -22.75
N HIS A 205 -3.47 -12.24 -22.77
CA HIS A 205 -4.54 -11.68 -21.95
C HIS A 205 -4.55 -12.36 -20.57
N CYS A 206 -4.62 -11.58 -19.53
CA CYS A 206 -4.55 -12.03 -18.13
C CYS A 206 -5.62 -11.31 -17.29
N LYS A 207 -6.05 -11.96 -16.22
CA LYS A 207 -6.65 -11.29 -15.08
C LYS A 207 -5.52 -10.66 -14.24
N LEU A 208 -5.76 -9.50 -13.62
CA LEU A 208 -4.83 -8.90 -12.67
C LEU A 208 -5.52 -8.80 -11.31
N ILE A 209 -4.83 -9.24 -10.27
CA ILE A 209 -5.17 -9.03 -8.87
C ILE A 209 -4.07 -8.18 -8.25
N ALA A 210 -4.43 -6.95 -7.84
CA ALA A 210 -3.55 -6.05 -7.12
C ALA A 210 -3.88 -6.08 -5.62
N VAL A 211 -2.88 -6.34 -4.81
CA VAL A 211 -2.99 -6.45 -3.35
C VAL A 211 -1.65 -6.09 -2.72
N HIS A 212 -1.64 -5.38 -1.58
CA HIS A 212 -0.42 -4.75 -1.09
C HIS A 212 0.73 -5.73 -0.83
N ALA A 213 0.50 -6.86 -0.12
CA ALA A 213 1.56 -7.82 0.16
C ALA A 213 1.48 -9.09 -0.70
N GLY A 214 0.27 -9.52 -1.07
CA GLY A 214 0.02 -10.75 -1.83
C GLY A 214 -1.12 -11.56 -1.22
N LEU A 215 -1.43 -12.72 -1.81
CA LEU A 215 -2.46 -13.63 -1.31
C LEU A 215 -1.83 -14.82 -0.60
N GLU A 216 -2.47 -15.30 0.47
CA GLU A 216 -1.98 -16.44 1.24
C GLU A 216 -2.07 -17.72 0.43
N ARG A 217 -0.94 -18.42 0.28
CA ARG A 217 -0.82 -19.66 -0.50
C ARG A 217 -1.71 -20.79 0.01
N GLY A 218 -1.92 -20.88 1.32
CA GLY A 218 -2.64 -21.97 1.98
C GLY A 218 -4.14 -21.76 2.19
N LYS A 219 -4.71 -20.66 1.66
CA LYS A 219 -6.13 -20.33 1.80
C LYS A 219 -6.80 -20.22 0.45
N LYS A 220 -8.10 -20.54 0.38
CA LYS A 220 -8.90 -20.39 -0.83
C LYS A 220 -8.91 -18.92 -1.29
N VAL A 221 -8.63 -18.70 -2.56
CA VAL A 221 -8.54 -17.35 -3.13
C VAL A 221 -9.87 -16.61 -3.03
N GLY A 222 -10.99 -17.26 -3.34
CA GLY A 222 -12.31 -16.64 -3.27
C GLY A 222 -12.63 -16.10 -1.89
N GLU A 223 -12.38 -16.88 -0.83
CA GLU A 223 -12.61 -16.47 0.56
C GLU A 223 -11.71 -15.27 0.95
N GLN A 224 -10.44 -15.26 0.52
CA GLN A 224 -9.55 -14.13 0.76
C GLN A 224 -10.04 -12.86 0.07
N LEU A 225 -10.46 -12.95 -1.20
CA LEU A 225 -10.96 -11.81 -1.96
C LEU A 225 -12.24 -11.23 -1.35
N GLU A 226 -13.15 -12.07 -0.86
CA GLU A 226 -14.36 -11.62 -0.17
C GLU A 226 -14.03 -10.83 1.11
N LEU A 227 -13.14 -11.36 1.96
CA LEU A 227 -12.69 -10.68 3.18
C LEU A 227 -12.01 -9.33 2.88
N LEU A 228 -11.17 -9.29 1.84
CA LEU A 228 -10.48 -8.07 1.43
C LEU A 228 -11.43 -7.02 0.83
N LYS A 229 -12.40 -7.43 0.02
CA LYS A 229 -13.43 -6.54 -0.53
C LYS A 229 -14.33 -5.98 0.57
N ALA A 230 -14.65 -6.79 1.57
CA ALA A 230 -15.44 -6.38 2.73
C ALA A 230 -14.65 -5.51 3.71
N LYS A 231 -13.33 -5.40 3.56
CA LYS A 231 -12.42 -4.77 4.53
C LYS A 231 -12.64 -5.29 5.95
N ASP A 232 -12.58 -6.61 6.10
CA ASP A 232 -12.91 -7.26 7.35
C ASP A 232 -11.89 -6.94 8.45
N THR A 233 -12.25 -5.98 9.30
CA THR A 233 -11.44 -5.51 10.44
C THR A 233 -11.50 -6.44 11.64
N ARG A 234 -12.21 -7.57 11.55
CA ARG A 234 -12.28 -8.55 12.64
C ARG A 234 -10.97 -9.30 12.86
N VAL A 235 -10.03 -9.24 12.00
CA VAL A 235 -8.72 -9.87 12.14
C VAL A 235 -7.68 -8.87 12.65
N PRO A 236 -6.85 -9.24 13.64
CA PRO A 236 -5.85 -8.33 14.20
C PRO A 236 -4.75 -7.98 13.19
N LYS A 237 -4.50 -8.86 12.23
CA LYS A 237 -3.51 -8.71 11.18
C LYS A 237 -4.07 -9.24 9.87
N VAL A 238 -4.09 -8.40 8.85
CA VAL A 238 -4.48 -8.78 7.48
C VAL A 238 -3.23 -9.25 6.75
N GLU A 239 -3.09 -10.56 6.56
CA GLU A 239 -1.90 -11.14 5.93
C GLU A 239 -1.68 -10.62 4.51
N ALA A 240 -2.74 -10.40 3.75
CA ALA A 240 -2.65 -9.85 2.40
C ALA A 240 -2.12 -8.40 2.35
N LEU A 241 -2.09 -7.69 3.49
CA LEU A 241 -1.52 -6.34 3.61
C LEU A 241 -0.17 -6.33 4.34
N SER A 242 0.17 -7.36 5.12
CA SER A 242 1.34 -7.33 6.01
C SER A 242 2.13 -8.64 6.10
N GLY A 243 1.73 -9.66 5.35
CA GLY A 243 2.42 -10.94 5.28
C GLY A 243 3.77 -10.85 4.56
N ARG A 244 4.57 -11.90 4.71
CA ARG A 244 5.90 -11.99 4.06
C ARG A 244 6.00 -13.28 3.24
N LYS A 245 6.54 -14.36 3.81
CA LYS A 245 6.77 -15.63 3.10
C LYS A 245 5.47 -16.33 2.67
N ASN A 246 4.42 -16.23 3.47
CA ASN A 246 3.13 -16.88 3.22
C ASN A 246 2.33 -16.26 2.06
N VAL A 247 2.69 -15.06 1.63
CA VAL A 247 2.03 -14.30 0.53
C VAL A 247 2.98 -14.00 -0.63
N TRP A 248 4.17 -14.60 -0.62
CA TRP A 248 5.20 -14.35 -1.64
C TRP A 248 4.83 -14.91 -3.01
N ASP A 249 4.35 -16.15 -3.05
CA ASP A 249 4.04 -16.87 -4.27
C ASP A 249 2.58 -16.67 -4.71
N ILE A 250 2.28 -16.95 -5.97
CA ILE A 250 0.91 -17.03 -6.47
C ILE A 250 0.24 -18.29 -5.91
N PRO A 251 -0.99 -18.21 -5.33
CA PRO A 251 -1.77 -19.38 -4.97
C PRO A 251 -2.00 -20.32 -6.16
N GLU A 252 -1.95 -21.64 -5.92
CA GLU A 252 -2.11 -22.65 -6.97
C GLU A 252 -3.42 -22.53 -7.74
N GLU A 253 -4.52 -22.17 -7.07
CA GLU A 253 -5.83 -21.94 -7.70
C GLU A 253 -5.80 -20.91 -8.85
N LEU A 254 -4.85 -19.97 -8.83
CA LEU A 254 -4.71 -18.93 -9.86
C LEU A 254 -3.85 -19.36 -11.04
N THR A 255 -3.25 -20.55 -11.01
CA THR A 255 -2.41 -21.07 -12.10
C THR A 255 -3.21 -21.63 -13.25
N GLU A 256 -4.48 -22.02 -13.03
CA GLU A 256 -5.38 -22.56 -14.06
C GLU A 256 -5.73 -21.53 -15.14
N LYS A 257 -5.81 -20.25 -14.78
CA LYS A 257 -6.04 -19.14 -15.70
C LYS A 257 -4.92 -18.13 -15.58
N PRO A 258 -4.46 -17.53 -16.69
CA PRO A 258 -3.41 -16.52 -16.63
C PRO A 258 -3.79 -15.37 -15.71
N THR A 259 -3.25 -15.34 -14.49
CA THR A 259 -3.55 -14.33 -13.50
C THR A 259 -2.26 -13.67 -13.00
N ILE A 260 -2.17 -12.36 -13.19
CA ILE A 260 -1.12 -11.53 -12.61
C ILE A 260 -1.47 -11.26 -11.15
N VAL A 261 -0.56 -11.55 -10.23
CA VAL A 261 -0.64 -11.05 -8.85
C VAL A 261 0.44 -10.00 -8.66
N VAL A 262 0.02 -8.74 -8.48
CA VAL A 262 0.92 -7.61 -8.31
C VAL A 262 0.84 -7.06 -6.89
N SER A 263 2.00 -6.75 -6.29
CA SER A 263 2.11 -6.23 -4.93
C SER A 263 3.30 -5.28 -4.76
N GLY A 264 3.33 -4.54 -3.64
CA GLY A 264 4.45 -3.79 -3.09
C GLY A 264 5.08 -4.51 -1.90
N HIS A 265 5.22 -3.81 -0.76
CA HIS A 265 5.46 -4.30 0.59
C HIS A 265 6.82 -4.94 0.89
N HIS A 266 7.40 -5.69 -0.02
CA HIS A 266 8.47 -6.65 0.29
C HIS A 266 9.89 -6.03 0.34
N GLY A 267 10.04 -4.77 -0.05
CA GLY A 267 11.35 -4.10 -0.11
C GLY A 267 12.27 -4.69 -1.19
N LYS A 268 11.69 -5.33 -2.21
CA LYS A 268 12.43 -6.00 -3.28
C LYS A 268 11.63 -5.99 -4.58
N LEU A 269 12.27 -5.57 -5.65
CA LEU A 269 11.73 -5.77 -7.00
C LEU A 269 11.87 -7.25 -7.37
N HIS A 270 10.74 -7.89 -7.72
CA HIS A 270 10.72 -9.28 -8.14
C HIS A 270 9.69 -9.47 -9.25
N ILE A 271 10.13 -10.02 -10.37
CA ILE A 271 9.29 -10.37 -11.52
C ILE A 271 9.60 -11.81 -11.86
N ASP A 272 8.64 -12.69 -11.61
CA ASP A 272 8.71 -14.11 -11.94
C ASP A 272 7.39 -14.52 -12.59
N GLY A 273 7.42 -14.68 -13.91
CA GLY A 273 6.24 -14.92 -14.71
C GLY A 273 5.15 -13.86 -14.49
N LEU A 274 4.05 -14.26 -13.87
CA LEU A 274 2.90 -13.40 -13.55
C LEU A 274 2.88 -12.94 -12.08
N ARG A 275 3.91 -13.27 -11.29
CA ARG A 275 4.11 -12.71 -9.94
C ARG A 275 4.96 -11.45 -10.03
N LEU A 276 4.38 -10.32 -9.67
CA LEU A 276 5.03 -9.02 -9.75
C LEU A 276 5.09 -8.38 -8.35
N ILE A 277 6.28 -8.13 -7.84
CA ILE A 277 6.51 -7.36 -6.61
C ILE A 277 7.23 -6.07 -7.02
N ILE A 278 6.55 -4.93 -6.84
CA ILE A 278 7.03 -3.63 -7.31
C ILE A 278 7.35 -2.76 -6.08
N ASP A 279 8.43 -3.13 -5.41
CA ASP A 279 8.91 -2.39 -4.24
C ASP A 279 10.43 -2.52 -4.15
N GLU A 280 11.14 -1.44 -4.42
CA GLU A 280 12.60 -1.35 -4.29
C GLU A 280 13.01 -0.73 -2.95
N ASN A 281 12.15 -0.89 -1.92
CA ASN A 281 12.34 -0.28 -0.61
C ASN A 281 12.29 1.26 -0.67
N GLY A 282 11.36 1.79 -1.46
CA GLY A 282 11.18 3.22 -1.72
C GLY A 282 10.93 4.07 -0.48
N GLY A 283 10.58 3.43 0.64
CA GLY A 283 10.51 4.04 1.97
C GLY A 283 11.86 4.42 2.59
N LEU A 284 12.98 4.11 1.97
CA LEU A 284 14.30 4.66 2.32
C LEU A 284 14.62 5.81 1.38
N GLU A 285 15.22 6.88 1.90
CA GLU A 285 15.55 8.08 1.14
C GLU A 285 16.45 7.79 -0.07
N SER A 286 17.41 6.88 0.10
CA SER A 286 18.37 6.49 -0.93
C SER A 286 17.82 5.58 -2.02
N ASN A 287 16.65 4.99 -1.82
CA ASN A 287 16.13 3.95 -2.72
C ASN A 287 15.01 4.52 -3.62
N PRO A 288 14.87 4.02 -4.86
CA PRO A 288 13.87 4.55 -5.78
C PRO A 288 12.46 4.08 -5.43
N VAL A 289 11.47 4.88 -5.84
CA VAL A 289 10.09 4.44 -6.01
C VAL A 289 9.92 3.96 -7.44
N ALA A 290 9.37 2.76 -7.59
CA ALA A 290 9.25 2.10 -8.89
C ALA A 290 7.79 1.87 -9.28
N ALA A 291 7.57 1.77 -10.59
CA ALA A 291 6.31 1.33 -11.17
C ALA A 291 6.58 0.32 -12.29
N ILE A 292 5.63 -0.58 -12.53
CA ILE A 292 5.61 -1.43 -13.73
C ILE A 292 4.55 -0.94 -14.71
N VAL A 293 4.88 -0.97 -16.00
CA VAL A 293 3.98 -0.57 -17.10
C VAL A 293 3.62 -1.80 -17.92
N LEU A 294 2.33 -2.14 -17.96
CA LEU A 294 1.79 -3.21 -18.79
C LEU A 294 1.19 -2.62 -20.08
N PRO A 295 1.28 -3.34 -21.21
CA PRO A 295 1.71 -4.73 -21.37
C PRO A 295 3.23 -4.94 -21.44
N SER A 296 4.06 -3.90 -21.57
CA SER A 296 5.49 -3.99 -21.87
C SER A 296 6.35 -4.59 -20.75
N MET A 297 5.80 -4.77 -19.56
CA MET A 297 6.51 -5.23 -18.35
C MET A 297 7.70 -4.35 -17.94
N LYS A 298 7.75 -3.11 -18.46
CA LYS A 298 8.86 -2.21 -18.20
C LYS A 298 8.75 -1.58 -16.82
N ILE A 299 9.86 -1.57 -16.09
CA ILE A 299 10.00 -0.85 -14.83
C ILE A 299 10.42 0.59 -15.12
N VAL A 300 9.73 1.54 -14.51
CA VAL A 300 10.01 2.97 -14.52
C VAL A 300 10.24 3.42 -13.08
N ARG A 301 11.27 4.24 -12.85
CA ARG A 301 11.65 4.73 -11.52
C ARG A 301 11.63 6.25 -11.48
N ASP A 302 11.53 6.80 -10.28
CA ASP A 302 11.61 8.25 -10.05
C ASP A 302 12.98 8.85 -10.43
N ILE A 303 14.02 8.04 -10.39
CA ILE A 303 15.40 8.39 -10.75
C ILE A 303 15.72 8.25 -12.24
N ASP A 304 14.82 7.72 -13.05
CA ASP A 304 14.98 7.58 -14.49
C ASP A 304 14.86 8.96 -15.14
N ASN A 305 15.96 9.58 -15.55
CA ASN A 305 15.95 10.91 -16.19
C ASN A 305 15.35 10.84 -17.62
N LEU A 306 14.06 10.53 -17.70
CA LEU A 306 13.33 10.41 -18.98
C LEU A 306 12.83 11.77 -19.52
N VAL A 307 12.78 12.79 -18.66
CA VAL A 307 12.43 14.16 -19.06
C VAL A 307 13.65 14.79 -19.71
N LYS A 308 13.58 15.00 -21.03
CA LYS A 308 14.58 15.74 -21.79
C LYS A 308 14.26 17.24 -21.80
#